data_8e6aa346aa34f744aabbad24b4c741c3
#
_entry.id   8e6aa346aa34f744aabbad24b4c741c3
#
_cell.length_a   1.000
_cell.length_b   1.000
_cell.length_c   1.000
_cell.angle_alpha   90.00
_cell.angle_beta   90.00
_cell.angle_gamma   90.00
#
_symmetry.space_group_name_H-M   'P 1'
#
loop_
_entity.id
_entity.type
_entity.pdbx_description
1 polymer ?
#
loop_
_entity_poly.entity_id
_entity_poly.type
_entity_poly.pdbx_seq_one_letter_code
_entity_poly.pdbx_strand_id
1 'polypeptide(L)'
;TFLPVSWARKMCIRDSTFPIFTFLSAGIVNVFVPSGGGQWAIQGPIIIEAATKIGVSIPKSVMALAYGDQITNMLQPFWALPLLGITGLKAKEILPYTLSLMLIGGIIFIIGLLVF
;
A
#
# COMPACT_ATOMS: atom_id res chain seq x y z
N THR A 1 -23.41 13.23 -28.46
CA THR A 1 -22.94 14.23 -27.46
C THR A 1 -22.79 13.67 -26.04
N PHE A 2 -23.02 12.36 -25.81
CA PHE A 2 -22.91 11.72 -24.48
C PHE A 2 -21.57 10.97 -24.25
N LEU A 3 -20.68 10.94 -25.22
CA LEU A 3 -19.40 10.23 -25.15
C LEU A 3 -18.38 10.80 -24.14
N PRO A 4 -18.21 12.11 -23.93
CA PRO A 4 -17.16 12.63 -23.04
C PRO A 4 -17.40 12.31 -21.57
N VAL A 5 -18.65 12.27 -21.10
CA VAL A 5 -18.97 12.01 -19.68
C VAL A 5 -18.73 10.54 -19.30
N SER A 6 -19.03 9.61 -20.19
CA SER A 6 -18.79 8.18 -19.94
C SER A 6 -17.31 7.84 -19.91
N TRP A 7 -16.50 8.50 -20.72
CA TRP A 7 -15.04 8.36 -20.73
C TRP A 7 -14.40 8.93 -19.47
N ALA A 8 -14.79 10.14 -19.07
CA ALA A 8 -14.31 10.76 -17.84
C ALA A 8 -14.65 9.91 -16.61
N ARG A 9 -15.87 9.37 -16.56
CA ARG A 9 -16.30 8.49 -15.47
C ARG A 9 -15.51 7.18 -15.43
N LYS A 10 -15.24 6.56 -16.58
CA LYS A 10 -14.43 5.35 -16.67
C LYS A 10 -12.97 5.61 -16.29
N MET A 11 -12.42 6.77 -16.65
CA MET A 11 -11.07 7.16 -16.23
C MET A 11 -11.01 7.38 -14.72
N CYS A 12 -11.94 8.10 -14.13
CA CYS A 12 -11.97 8.33 -12.67
C CYS A 12 -12.10 7.03 -11.88
N ILE A 13 -12.92 6.07 -12.32
CA ILE A 13 -13.05 4.78 -11.66
C ILE A 13 -11.74 3.99 -11.76
N ARG A 14 -11.08 3.94 -12.90
CA ARG A 14 -9.80 3.27 -13.09
C ARG A 14 -8.70 3.91 -12.24
N ASP A 15 -8.64 5.24 -12.21
CA ASP A 15 -7.64 5.99 -11.45
C ASP A 15 -7.78 5.82 -9.93
N SER A 16 -8.98 5.52 -9.44
CA SER A 16 -9.21 5.26 -8.03
C SER A 16 -9.10 3.78 -7.68
N THR A 17 -9.63 2.91 -8.55
CA THR A 17 -9.76 1.47 -8.26
C THR A 17 -8.41 0.76 -8.37
N PHE A 18 -7.64 1.03 -9.40
CA PHE A 18 -6.36 0.36 -9.61
C PHE A 18 -5.34 0.63 -8.49
N PRO A 19 -5.13 1.88 -8.03
CA PRO A 19 -4.25 2.15 -6.88
C PRO A 19 -4.71 1.47 -5.60
N ILE A 20 -6.03 1.39 -5.33
CA ILE A 20 -6.53 0.71 -4.14
C ILE A 20 -6.23 -0.79 -4.20
N PHE A 21 -6.47 -1.46 -5.33
CA PHE A 21 -6.10 -2.86 -5.49
C PHE A 21 -4.59 -3.08 -5.41
N THR A 22 -3.80 -2.17 -5.96
CA THR A 22 -2.33 -2.19 -5.83
C THR A 22 -1.91 -2.09 -4.37
N PHE A 23 -2.49 -1.15 -3.62
CA PHE A 23 -2.26 -0.98 -2.18
C PHE A 23 -2.59 -2.25 -1.39
N LEU A 24 -3.76 -2.85 -1.62
CA LEU A 24 -4.17 -4.08 -0.93
C LEU A 24 -3.28 -5.27 -1.30
N SER A 25 -2.98 -5.45 -2.58
CA SER A 25 -2.11 -6.53 -3.03
C SER A 25 -0.68 -6.39 -2.50
N ALA A 26 -0.16 -5.17 -2.46
CA ALA A 26 1.15 -4.87 -1.89
C ALA A 26 1.19 -5.20 -0.39
N GLY A 27 0.15 -4.83 0.34
CA GLY A 27 0.03 -5.18 1.76
C GLY A 27 0.04 -6.69 2.00
N ILE A 28 -0.67 -7.46 1.19
CA ILE A 28 -0.68 -8.92 1.30
C ILE A 28 0.71 -9.51 0.98
N VAL A 29 1.32 -9.07 -0.11
CA VAL A 29 2.65 -9.56 -0.53
C VAL A 29 3.72 -9.23 0.52
N ASN A 30 3.66 -8.04 1.13
CA ASN A 30 4.62 -7.64 2.15
C ASN A 30 4.60 -8.52 3.41
N VAL A 31 3.47 -9.15 3.73
CA VAL A 31 3.42 -10.12 4.83
C VAL A 31 4.37 -11.30 4.60
N PHE A 32 4.53 -11.71 3.34
CA PHE A 32 5.40 -12.83 2.95
C PHE A 32 6.81 -12.38 2.57
N VAL A 33 6.96 -11.17 2.07
CA VAL A 33 8.23 -10.59 1.63
C VAL A 33 8.45 -9.26 2.37
N PRO A 34 8.90 -9.30 3.64
CA PRO A 34 9.04 -8.11 4.48
C PRO A 34 10.29 -7.30 4.11
N SER A 35 10.38 -6.88 2.87
CA SER A 35 11.52 -6.13 2.33
C SER A 35 11.03 -5.24 1.19
N GLY A 36 11.02 -3.93 1.41
CA GLY A 36 10.59 -2.96 0.41
C GLY A 36 11.35 -3.08 -0.92
N GLY A 37 12.67 -3.30 -0.87
CA GLY A 37 13.47 -3.55 -2.07
C GLY A 37 13.14 -4.88 -2.76
N GLY A 38 12.94 -5.94 -1.99
CA GLY A 38 12.55 -7.25 -2.51
C GLY A 38 11.15 -7.22 -3.12
N GLN A 39 10.21 -6.58 -2.46
CA GLN A 39 8.85 -6.40 -2.97
C GLN A 39 8.84 -5.56 -4.24
N TRP A 40 9.60 -4.46 -4.28
CA TRP A 40 9.73 -3.65 -5.48
C TRP A 40 10.29 -4.43 -6.66
N ALA A 41 11.31 -5.26 -6.44
CA ALA A 41 11.90 -6.09 -7.49
C ALA A 41 10.89 -7.08 -8.10
N ILE A 42 9.97 -7.60 -7.29
CA ILE A 42 8.95 -8.57 -7.72
C ILE A 42 7.73 -7.87 -8.31
N GLN A 43 7.16 -6.92 -7.57
CA GLN A 43 5.85 -6.33 -7.86
C GLN A 43 5.94 -5.05 -8.71
N GLY A 44 7.03 -4.28 -8.58
CA GLY A 44 7.19 -2.99 -9.25
C GLY A 44 7.03 -3.06 -10.76
N PRO A 45 7.77 -3.92 -11.48
CA PRO A 45 7.64 -4.05 -12.93
C PRO A 45 6.22 -4.42 -13.38
N ILE A 46 5.57 -5.33 -12.65
CA ILE A 46 4.20 -5.78 -12.94
C ILE A 46 3.21 -4.63 -12.82
N ILE A 47 3.32 -3.85 -11.73
CA ILE A 47 2.43 -2.71 -11.47
C ILE A 47 2.63 -1.61 -12.50
N ILE A 48 3.88 -1.31 -12.88
CA ILE A 48 4.19 -0.30 -13.90
C ILE A 48 3.64 -0.72 -15.27
N GLU A 49 3.83 -1.98 -15.64
CA GLU A 49 3.31 -2.50 -16.92
C GLU A 49 1.77 -2.46 -16.94
N ALA A 50 1.13 -2.89 -15.87
CA ALA A 50 -0.33 -2.86 -15.74
C ALA A 50 -0.87 -1.43 -15.77
N ALA A 51 -0.27 -0.49 -15.02
CA ALA A 51 -0.64 0.92 -15.00
C ALA A 51 -0.54 1.54 -16.40
N THR A 52 0.53 1.24 -17.12
CA THR A 52 0.75 1.73 -18.49
C THR A 52 -0.32 1.19 -19.45
N LYS A 53 -0.63 -0.11 -19.38
CA LYS A 53 -1.66 -0.74 -20.25
C LYS A 53 -3.07 -0.21 -19.97
N ILE A 54 -3.38 0.08 -18.73
CA ILE A 54 -4.69 0.57 -18.31
C ILE A 54 -4.80 2.10 -18.50
N GLY A 55 -3.66 2.80 -18.60
CA GLY A 55 -3.61 4.26 -18.71
C GLY A 55 -3.78 4.99 -17.38
N VAL A 56 -3.38 4.37 -16.27
CA VAL A 56 -3.37 4.96 -14.93
C VAL A 56 -2.04 5.64 -14.67
N SER A 57 -2.04 6.70 -13.87
CA SER A 57 -0.85 7.43 -13.47
C SER A 57 0.19 6.51 -12.82
N ILE A 58 1.39 6.45 -13.40
CA ILE A 58 2.50 5.63 -12.89
C ILE A 58 2.92 6.11 -11.49
N PRO A 59 3.13 7.42 -11.23
CA PRO A 59 3.46 7.89 -9.89
C PRO A 59 2.43 7.46 -8.82
N LYS A 60 1.15 7.57 -9.12
CA LYS A 60 0.08 7.14 -8.22
C LYS A 60 0.12 5.63 -7.93
N SER A 61 0.41 4.83 -8.94
CA SER A 61 0.53 3.37 -8.81
C SER A 61 1.75 2.96 -7.98
N VAL A 62 2.87 3.67 -8.14
CA VAL A 62 4.09 3.48 -7.33
C VAL A 62 3.84 3.87 -5.88
N MET A 63 3.16 5.00 -5.64
CA MET A 63 2.78 5.41 -4.28
C MET A 63 1.84 4.40 -3.62
N ALA A 64 0.89 3.85 -4.36
CA ALA A 64 0.00 2.81 -3.85
C ALA A 64 0.76 1.54 -3.43
N LEU A 65 1.75 1.12 -4.22
CA LEU A 65 2.63 0.01 -3.86
C LEU A 65 3.41 0.32 -2.57
N ALA A 66 4.02 1.51 -2.49
CA ALA A 66 4.81 1.93 -1.33
C ALA A 66 3.96 2.02 -0.05
N TYR A 67 2.74 2.54 -0.15
CA TYR A 67 1.82 2.60 0.99
C TYR A 67 1.36 1.21 1.44
N GLY A 68 1.12 0.29 0.50
CA GLY A 68 0.78 -1.08 0.81
C GLY A 68 1.91 -1.84 1.49
N ASP A 69 3.14 -1.65 1.05
CA ASP A 69 4.34 -2.16 1.71
C ASP A 69 4.46 -1.60 3.13
N GLN A 70 4.35 -0.29 3.28
CA GLN A 70 4.53 0.38 4.56
C GLN A 70 3.47 0.00 5.60
N ILE A 71 2.21 -0.17 5.22
CA ILE A 71 1.12 -0.37 6.17
C ILE A 71 1.26 -1.67 6.94
N THR A 72 1.64 -2.76 6.29
CA THR A 72 1.77 -4.07 6.93
C THR A 72 3.07 -4.24 7.70
N ASN A 73 4.09 -3.40 7.44
CA ASN A 73 5.30 -3.34 8.26
C ASN A 73 5.00 -2.98 9.72
N MET A 74 3.93 -2.22 9.97
CA MET A 74 3.50 -1.85 11.34
C MET A 74 3.05 -3.07 12.15
N LEU A 75 2.59 -4.16 11.51
CA LEU A 75 2.21 -5.41 12.18
C LEU A 75 3.38 -6.38 12.39
N GLN A 76 4.52 -6.14 11.75
CA GLN A 76 5.64 -7.05 11.81
C GLN A 76 6.51 -6.77 13.03
N PRO A 77 6.51 -7.65 14.05
CA PRO A 77 7.34 -7.47 15.23
C PRO A 77 8.85 -7.56 14.91
N PHE A 78 9.21 -8.04 13.73
CA PHE A 78 10.60 -8.14 13.27
C PHE A 78 11.35 -6.79 13.35
N TRP A 79 10.73 -5.70 12.94
CA TRP A 79 11.32 -4.37 13.00
C TRP A 79 11.44 -3.83 14.43
N ALA A 80 10.61 -4.34 15.33
CA ALA A 80 10.64 -3.96 16.74
C ALA A 80 11.60 -4.81 17.58
N LEU A 81 12.17 -5.89 17.03
CA LEU A 81 13.04 -6.81 17.80
C LEU A 81 14.19 -6.12 18.54
N PRO A 82 14.97 -5.18 17.94
CA PRO A 82 16.01 -4.47 18.67
C PRO A 82 15.47 -3.67 19.83
N LEU A 83 14.35 -2.98 19.63
CA LEU A 83 13.69 -2.19 20.67
C LEU A 83 13.15 -3.07 21.80
N LEU A 84 12.52 -4.19 21.45
CA LEU A 84 12.03 -5.18 22.41
C LEU A 84 13.18 -5.79 23.23
N GLY A 85 14.33 -6.05 22.60
CA GLY A 85 15.53 -6.54 23.27
C GLY A 85 16.09 -5.55 24.28
N ILE A 86 16.06 -4.26 23.98
CA ILE A 86 16.56 -3.20 24.87
C ILE A 86 15.58 -2.91 26.00
N THR A 87 14.27 -2.86 25.71
CA THR A 87 13.24 -2.48 26.68
C THR A 87 12.76 -3.64 27.54
N GLY A 88 13.00 -4.88 27.13
CA GLY A 88 12.50 -6.08 27.80
C GLY A 88 10.98 -6.29 27.66
N LEU A 89 10.30 -5.50 26.81
CA LEU A 89 8.88 -5.64 26.53
C LEU A 89 8.60 -6.87 25.65
N LYS A 90 7.42 -7.44 25.82
CA LYS A 90 6.96 -8.55 24.99
C LYS A 90 6.24 -8.02 23.74
N ALA A 91 6.42 -8.69 22.61
CA ALA A 91 5.77 -8.32 21.35
C ALA A 91 4.24 -8.14 21.47
N LYS A 92 3.59 -8.98 22.29
CA LYS A 92 2.15 -8.90 22.56
C LYS A 92 1.69 -7.62 23.25
N GLU A 93 2.58 -6.92 23.93
CA GLU A 93 2.27 -5.66 24.63
C GLU A 93 2.26 -4.49 23.65
N ILE A 94 3.04 -4.55 22.59
CA ILE A 94 3.15 -3.53 21.56
C ILE A 94 2.11 -3.72 20.45
N LEU A 95 1.71 -4.96 20.17
CA LEU A 95 0.78 -5.31 19.09
C LEU A 95 -0.52 -4.48 19.05
N PRO A 96 -1.22 -4.21 20.17
CA PRO A 96 -2.44 -3.40 20.13
C PRO A 96 -2.19 -1.96 19.65
N TYR A 97 -1.05 -1.38 20.01
CA TYR A 97 -0.67 -0.01 19.61
C TYR A 97 -0.30 0.04 18.13
N THR A 98 0.50 -0.93 17.67
CA THR A 98 0.88 -1.00 16.25
C THR A 98 -0.32 -1.30 15.36
N LEU A 99 -1.27 -2.13 15.81
CA LEU A 99 -2.52 -2.38 15.11
C LEU A 99 -3.37 -1.10 14.99
N SER A 100 -3.48 -0.34 16.08
CA SER A 100 -4.20 0.94 16.06
C SER A 100 -3.57 1.93 15.10
N LEU A 101 -2.25 2.05 15.11
CA LEU A 101 -1.51 2.90 14.17
C LEU A 101 -1.68 2.43 12.72
N MET A 102 -1.69 1.11 12.48
CA MET A 102 -1.92 0.55 11.16
C MET A 102 -3.31 0.91 10.64
N LEU A 103 -4.35 0.82 11.47
CA LEU A 103 -5.72 1.16 11.07
C LEU A 103 -5.84 2.64 10.73
N ILE A 104 -5.32 3.52 11.58
CA ILE A 104 -5.33 4.97 11.34
C ILE A 104 -4.50 5.32 10.10
N GLY A 105 -3.29 4.77 9.98
CA GLY A 105 -2.41 4.96 8.82
C GLY A 105 -3.05 4.46 7.53
N GLY A 106 -3.72 3.30 7.58
CA GLY A 106 -4.44 2.75 6.43
C GLY A 106 -5.54 3.67 5.91
N ILE A 107 -6.32 4.26 6.82
CA ILE A 107 -7.34 5.24 6.45
C ILE A 107 -6.71 6.47 5.78
N ILE A 108 -5.62 6.99 6.35
CA ILE A 108 -4.91 8.15 5.80
C ILE A 108 -4.35 7.83 4.41
N PHE A 109 -3.75 6.66 4.21
CA PHE A 109 -3.19 6.24 2.93
C PHE A 109 -4.28 6.07 1.85
N ILE A 110 -5.43 5.47 2.22
CA ILE A 110 -6.57 5.32 1.30
C ILE A 110 -7.12 6.71 0.91
N ILE A 111 -7.30 7.61 1.87
CA ILE A 111 -7.74 8.98 1.59
C ILE A 111 -6.73 9.68 0.68
N GLY A 112 -5.43 9.57 0.96
CA GLY A 112 -4.38 10.12 0.11
C GLY A 112 -4.44 9.61 -1.32
N LEU A 113 -4.65 8.30 -1.53
CA LEU A 113 -4.78 7.70 -2.86
C LEU A 113 -6.05 8.12 -3.60
N LEU A 114 -7.11 8.48 -2.87
CA LEU A 114 -8.36 8.95 -3.48
C LEU A 114 -8.32 10.43 -3.84
N VAL A 115 -7.61 11.24 -3.03
CA VAL A 115 -7.52 12.71 -3.22
C VAL A 115 -6.48 13.09 -4.27
N PHE A 116 -5.35 12.40 -4.30
CA PHE A 116 -4.24 12.64 -5.23
C PHE A 116 -4.21 11.61 -6.33
#